data_c51917fab8c11902de85534c65930aa3
#
_entry.id   c51917fab8c11902de85534c65930aa3
#
_cell.length_a   1.000
_cell.length_b   1.000
_cell.length_c   1.000
_cell.angle_alpha   90.00
_cell.angle_beta   90.00
_cell.angle_gamma   90.00
#
_symmetry.space_group_name_H-M   'P 1'
#
loop_
_entity.id
_entity.type
_entity.pdbx_description
1 polymer ?
#
loop_
_entity_poly.entity_id
_entity_poly.type
_entity_poly.pdbx_seq_one_letter_code
_entity_poly.pdbx_strand_id
1 'polypeptide(L)'
;MCASAMIDSQETLGLMIFMLLIAVTMFSAFEYFFEMGTKDEATGKYMITAYGVEEESRFTSIPGTMWWCVVTLMTVGYGDMYPVTPLGKIFAIICMICAILILALPISVIGANFSQAWLAAKVDAGVP
;
A
#
# COMPACT_ATOMS: atom_id res chain seq x y z
N MET A 1 -26.98 15.32 2.20
CA MET A 1 -25.76 15.99 2.70
C MET A 1 -24.50 15.13 2.67
N CYS A 2 -24.37 14.05 3.41
CA CYS A 2 -23.22 13.15 3.26
C CYS A 2 -23.11 12.55 1.84
N ALA A 3 -24.23 12.26 1.19
CA ALA A 3 -24.25 11.75 -0.17
C ALA A 3 -23.73 12.73 -1.21
N SER A 4 -24.04 14.02 -1.11
CA SER A 4 -23.52 15.05 -2.03
C SER A 4 -22.01 15.26 -1.88
N ALA A 5 -21.51 15.31 -0.65
CA ALA A 5 -20.07 15.38 -0.40
C ALA A 5 -19.32 14.13 -0.89
N MET A 6 -19.97 12.96 -0.83
CA MET A 6 -19.40 11.72 -1.38
C MET A 6 -19.40 11.72 -2.91
N ILE A 7 -20.44 12.28 -3.55
CA ILE A 7 -20.51 12.38 -5.02
C ILE A 7 -19.42 13.32 -5.54
N ASP A 8 -19.23 14.47 -4.91
CA ASP A 8 -18.18 15.44 -5.27
C ASP A 8 -16.76 14.88 -5.03
N SER A 9 -16.65 13.87 -4.15
CA SER A 9 -15.39 13.20 -3.86
C SER A 9 -15.12 11.96 -4.74
N GLN A 10 -16.06 11.54 -5.61
CA GLN A 10 -15.90 10.31 -6.42
C GLN A 10 -14.68 10.34 -7.33
N GLU A 11 -14.42 11.48 -7.96
CA GLU A 11 -13.24 11.64 -8.84
C GLU A 11 -11.94 11.51 -8.02
N THR A 12 -11.90 12.11 -6.84
CA THR A 12 -10.74 12.02 -5.93
C THR A 12 -10.54 10.61 -5.40
N LEU A 13 -11.62 9.90 -5.05
CA LEU A 13 -11.58 8.49 -4.63
C LEU A 13 -11.11 7.58 -5.77
N GLY A 14 -11.60 7.81 -6.98
CA GLY A 14 -11.16 7.09 -8.18
C GLY A 14 -9.67 7.27 -8.45
N LEU A 15 -9.18 8.50 -8.37
CA LEU A 15 -7.76 8.81 -8.51
C LEU A 15 -6.92 8.13 -7.41
N MET A 16 -7.38 8.12 -6.17
CA MET A 16 -6.72 7.45 -5.05
C MET A 16 -6.57 5.95 -5.30
N ILE A 17 -7.66 5.28 -5.70
CA ILE A 17 -7.66 3.85 -6.00
C ILE A 17 -6.70 3.56 -7.17
N PHE A 18 -6.73 4.37 -8.21
CA PHE A 18 -5.84 4.23 -9.36
C PHE A 18 -4.36 4.37 -8.98
N MET A 19 -4.01 5.41 -8.21
CA MET A 19 -2.64 5.60 -7.71
C MET A 19 -2.21 4.46 -6.79
N LEU A 20 -3.11 3.95 -5.95
CA LEU A 20 -2.84 2.82 -5.08
C LEU A 20 -2.56 1.54 -5.89
N LEU A 21 -3.35 1.26 -6.93
CA LEU A 21 -3.13 0.09 -7.81
C LEU A 21 -1.79 0.15 -8.52
N ILE A 22 -1.40 1.32 -9.01
CA ILE A 22 -0.07 1.54 -9.61
C ILE A 22 1.02 1.29 -8.57
N ALA A 23 0.90 1.88 -7.38
CA ALA A 23 1.88 1.73 -6.32
C ALA A 23 2.01 0.26 -5.88
N VAL A 24 0.90 -0.44 -5.66
CA VAL A 24 0.89 -1.86 -5.30
C VAL A 24 1.59 -2.68 -6.36
N THR A 25 1.28 -2.47 -7.64
CA THR A 25 1.89 -3.22 -8.75
C THR A 25 3.39 -2.98 -8.85
N MET A 26 3.81 -1.71 -8.80
CA MET A 26 5.23 -1.34 -8.87
C MET A 26 6.01 -1.88 -7.66
N PHE A 27 5.57 -1.58 -6.45
CA PHE A 27 6.30 -1.98 -5.26
C PHE A 27 6.34 -3.51 -5.09
N SER A 28 5.27 -4.21 -5.46
CA SER A 28 5.26 -5.68 -5.43
C SER A 28 6.24 -6.29 -6.42
N ALA A 29 6.35 -5.73 -7.62
CA ALA A 29 7.28 -6.23 -8.63
C ALA A 29 8.74 -6.05 -8.18
N PHE A 30 9.08 -4.89 -7.62
CA PHE A 30 10.44 -4.63 -7.12
C PHE A 30 10.76 -5.48 -5.88
N GLU A 31 9.86 -5.55 -4.92
CA GLU A 31 10.08 -6.36 -3.71
C GLU A 31 10.23 -7.85 -4.06
N TYR A 32 9.36 -8.35 -4.94
CA TYR A 32 9.49 -9.71 -5.45
C TYR A 32 10.87 -9.95 -6.06
N PHE A 33 11.40 -9.02 -6.85
CA PHE A 33 12.71 -9.16 -7.49
C PHE A 33 13.85 -9.23 -6.46
N PHE A 34 13.75 -8.50 -5.34
CA PHE A 34 14.77 -8.54 -4.28
C PHE A 34 14.67 -9.78 -3.39
N GLU A 35 13.48 -10.35 -3.24
CA GLU A 35 13.19 -11.42 -2.28
C GLU A 35 12.85 -12.78 -2.93
N MET A 36 12.80 -12.90 -4.25
CA MET A 36 12.31 -14.10 -4.93
C MET A 36 13.15 -15.36 -4.71
N GLY A 37 14.41 -15.24 -4.34
CA GLY A 37 15.27 -16.40 -4.13
C GLY A 37 15.53 -17.24 -5.40
N THR A 38 16.24 -18.35 -5.22
CA THR A 38 16.50 -19.35 -6.28
C THR A 38 15.65 -20.60 -6.04
N LYS A 39 15.10 -21.14 -7.14
CA LYS A 39 14.33 -22.39 -7.06
C LYS A 39 15.27 -23.57 -6.85
N ASP A 40 15.11 -24.29 -5.76
CA ASP A 40 15.78 -25.55 -5.51
C ASP A 40 15.10 -26.66 -6.32
N GLU A 41 15.84 -27.31 -7.22
CA GLU A 41 15.33 -28.35 -8.10
C GLU A 41 14.94 -29.63 -7.35
N ALA A 42 15.56 -29.88 -6.19
CA ALA A 42 15.30 -31.09 -5.41
C ALA A 42 13.98 -31.00 -4.62
N THR A 43 13.68 -29.82 -4.07
CA THR A 43 12.49 -29.60 -3.22
C THR A 43 11.38 -28.85 -3.96
N GLY A 44 11.69 -28.19 -5.08
CA GLY A 44 10.78 -27.33 -5.83
C GLY A 44 10.45 -25.99 -5.15
N LYS A 45 11.08 -25.72 -4.00
CA LYS A 45 10.87 -24.50 -3.21
C LYS A 45 11.82 -23.39 -3.61
N TYR A 46 11.40 -22.16 -3.38
CA TYR A 46 12.26 -20.97 -3.56
C TYR A 46 13.06 -20.74 -2.27
N MET A 47 14.37 -20.85 -2.36
CA MET A 47 15.29 -20.64 -1.24
C MET A 47 16.03 -19.31 -1.41
N ILE A 48 16.15 -18.58 -0.33
CA ILE A 48 16.86 -17.31 -0.29
C ILE A 48 17.93 -17.36 0.81
N THR A 49 19.10 -16.82 0.49
CA THR A 49 20.19 -16.72 1.48
C THR A 49 20.27 -15.28 1.99
N ALA A 50 19.96 -15.09 3.25
CA ALA A 50 20.08 -13.79 3.90
C ALA A 50 20.99 -13.92 5.14
N TYR A 51 22.00 -13.06 5.23
CA TYR A 51 22.96 -13.06 6.34
C TYR A 51 23.68 -14.42 6.59
N GLY A 52 23.86 -15.21 5.52
CA GLY A 52 24.50 -16.53 5.60
C GLY A 52 23.60 -17.67 6.07
N VAL A 53 22.31 -17.42 6.20
CA VAL A 53 21.29 -18.41 6.53
C VAL A 53 20.39 -18.64 5.30
N GLU A 54 20.19 -19.90 4.93
CA GLU A 54 19.23 -20.28 3.89
C GLU A 54 17.86 -20.49 4.51
N GLU A 55 16.87 -19.80 3.97
CA GLU A 55 15.46 -19.96 4.37
C GLU A 55 14.54 -19.98 3.14
N GLU A 56 13.34 -20.52 3.32
CA GLU A 56 12.34 -20.54 2.26
C GLU A 56 11.80 -19.13 2.00
N SER A 57 11.93 -18.64 0.75
CA SER A 57 11.37 -17.34 0.38
C SER A 57 9.84 -17.37 0.43
N ARG A 58 9.26 -16.38 1.07
CA ARG A 58 7.81 -16.17 1.10
C ARG A 58 7.29 -15.42 -0.13
N PHE A 59 8.21 -14.83 -0.90
CA PHE A 59 7.93 -14.06 -2.11
C PHE A 59 8.07 -14.96 -3.34
N THR A 60 7.07 -15.80 -3.58
CA THR A 60 7.10 -16.82 -4.64
C THR A 60 6.49 -16.35 -5.96
N SER A 61 5.74 -15.25 -5.96
CA SER A 61 5.10 -14.67 -7.14
C SER A 61 4.76 -13.20 -6.93
N ILE A 62 4.66 -12.42 -8.02
CA ILE A 62 4.25 -11.00 -7.95
C ILE A 62 2.84 -10.85 -7.35
N PRO A 63 1.81 -11.63 -7.74
CA PRO A 63 0.50 -11.56 -7.08
C PRO A 63 0.54 -11.91 -5.59
N GLY A 64 1.38 -12.87 -5.18
CA GLY A 64 1.60 -13.17 -3.76
C GLY A 64 2.23 -12.00 -3.01
N THR A 65 3.19 -11.32 -3.65
CA THR A 65 3.85 -10.13 -3.08
C THR A 65 2.90 -8.93 -2.99
N MET A 66 1.89 -8.83 -3.86
CA MET A 66 0.86 -7.79 -3.77
C MET A 66 0.11 -7.83 -2.43
N TRP A 67 -0.09 -9.01 -1.86
CA TRP A 67 -0.67 -9.14 -0.52
C TRP A 67 0.18 -8.41 0.52
N TRP A 68 1.48 -8.71 0.56
CA TRP A 68 2.42 -8.02 1.46
C TRP A 68 2.39 -6.49 1.23
N CYS A 69 2.40 -6.09 -0.03
CA CYS A 69 2.42 -4.67 -0.40
C CYS A 69 1.15 -3.95 0.09
N VAL A 70 -0.04 -4.50 -0.15
CA VAL A 70 -1.30 -3.91 0.32
C VAL A 70 -1.32 -3.83 1.84
N VAL A 71 -0.95 -4.90 2.54
CA VAL A 71 -0.89 -4.94 4.00
C VAL A 71 0.07 -3.89 4.56
N THR A 72 1.19 -3.66 3.88
CA THR A 72 2.19 -2.66 4.27
C THR A 72 1.73 -1.23 3.94
N LEU A 73 1.24 -0.98 2.72
CA LEU A 73 0.76 0.34 2.28
C LEU A 73 -0.44 0.82 3.12
N MET A 74 -1.34 -0.10 3.49
CA MET A 74 -2.48 0.21 4.35
C MET A 74 -2.13 0.27 5.85
N THR A 75 -0.84 0.18 6.19
CA THR A 75 -0.33 0.24 7.57
C THR A 75 -0.90 -0.84 8.51
N VAL A 76 -1.37 -1.98 7.97
CA VAL A 76 -1.91 -3.11 8.75
C VAL A 76 -0.78 -3.91 9.39
N GLY A 77 0.20 -4.36 8.59
CA GLY A 77 1.41 -5.02 9.06
C GLY A 77 1.17 -6.34 9.80
N TYR A 78 0.51 -7.32 9.17
CA TYR A 78 0.28 -8.63 9.81
C TYR A 78 1.56 -9.37 10.21
N GLY A 79 2.68 -9.15 9.50
CA GLY A 79 3.95 -9.83 9.77
C GLY A 79 4.01 -11.29 9.30
N ASP A 80 3.05 -11.72 8.50
CA ASP A 80 3.02 -13.03 7.84
C ASP A 80 4.04 -13.13 6.68
N MET A 81 4.28 -12.01 6.01
CA MET A 81 5.32 -11.82 5.00
C MET A 81 6.14 -10.58 5.33
N TYR A 82 7.45 -10.68 5.19
CA TYR A 82 8.39 -9.56 5.39
C TYR A 82 9.71 -9.84 4.65
N PRO A 83 10.41 -8.80 4.16
CA PRO A 83 11.69 -8.97 3.49
C PRO A 83 12.77 -9.43 4.45
N VAL A 84 13.62 -10.33 3.99
CA VAL A 84 14.75 -10.87 4.76
C VAL A 84 16.09 -10.34 4.25
N THR A 85 16.19 -10.05 2.95
CA THR A 85 17.43 -9.52 2.37
C THR A 85 17.70 -8.08 2.78
N PRO A 86 18.96 -7.64 2.83
CA PRO A 86 19.30 -6.24 3.10
C PRO A 86 18.67 -5.27 2.08
N LEU A 87 18.69 -5.63 0.79
CA LEU A 87 18.13 -4.81 -0.27
C LEU A 87 16.59 -4.74 -0.19
N GLY A 88 15.91 -5.86 0.04
CA GLY A 88 14.48 -5.90 0.28
C GLY A 88 14.07 -5.04 1.47
N LYS A 89 14.80 -5.12 2.59
CA LYS A 89 14.54 -4.28 3.77
C LYS A 89 14.67 -2.79 3.48
N ILE A 90 15.72 -2.39 2.75
CA ILE A 90 15.91 -0.98 2.35
C ILE A 90 14.76 -0.54 1.45
N PHE A 91 14.39 -1.36 0.46
CA PHE A 91 13.30 -1.05 -0.43
C PHE A 91 11.95 -0.99 0.30
N ALA A 92 11.70 -1.91 1.24
CA ALA A 92 10.50 -1.88 2.09
C ALA A 92 10.39 -0.58 2.91
N ILE A 93 11.50 -0.05 3.43
CA ILE A 93 11.51 1.26 4.11
C ILE A 93 11.08 2.37 3.16
N ILE A 94 11.61 2.40 1.95
CA ILE A 94 11.22 3.38 0.92
C ILE A 94 9.73 3.24 0.60
N CYS A 95 9.25 2.00 0.43
CA CYS A 95 7.84 1.69 0.18
C CYS A 95 6.94 2.25 1.30
N MET A 96 7.30 2.05 2.58
CA MET A 96 6.53 2.55 3.73
C MET A 96 6.47 4.09 3.76
N ILE A 97 7.57 4.77 3.46
CA ILE A 97 7.60 6.24 3.39
C ILE A 97 6.70 6.73 2.23
N CYS A 98 6.83 6.13 1.05
CA CYS A 98 5.98 6.45 -0.09
C CYS A 98 4.48 6.20 0.20
N ALA A 99 4.16 5.14 0.93
CA ALA A 99 2.80 4.81 1.34
C ALA A 99 2.13 5.96 2.09
N ILE A 100 2.82 6.54 3.07
CA ILE A 100 2.31 7.66 3.85
C ILE A 100 2.00 8.86 2.93
N LEU A 101 2.89 9.17 1.99
CA LEU A 101 2.70 10.28 1.05
C LEU A 101 1.55 10.03 0.08
N ILE A 102 1.43 8.81 -0.46
CA ILE A 102 0.37 8.42 -1.39
C ILE A 102 -1.02 8.50 -0.72
N LEU A 103 -1.12 8.11 0.54
CA LEU A 103 -2.39 8.12 1.27
C LEU A 103 -2.75 9.51 1.83
N ALA A 104 -1.77 10.33 2.16
CA ALA A 104 -2.01 11.62 2.80
C ALA A 104 -2.77 12.62 1.90
N LEU A 105 -2.44 12.69 0.60
CA LEU A 105 -3.05 13.63 -0.33
C LEU A 105 -4.57 13.42 -0.50
N PRO A 106 -5.05 12.22 -0.86
CA PRO A 106 -6.48 11.97 -1.00
C PRO A 106 -7.27 12.16 0.30
N ILE A 107 -6.69 11.77 1.44
CA ILE A 107 -7.32 11.93 2.76
C ILE A 107 -7.55 13.42 3.06
N SER A 108 -6.58 14.27 2.77
CA SER A 108 -6.70 15.71 3.00
C SER A 108 -7.78 16.35 2.12
N VAL A 109 -7.92 15.93 0.85
CA VAL A 109 -8.96 16.44 -0.06
C VAL A 109 -10.35 16.02 0.40
N ILE A 110 -10.52 14.73 0.80
CA ILE A 110 -11.80 14.24 1.34
C ILE A 110 -12.17 15.02 2.61
N GLY A 111 -11.21 15.27 3.49
CA GLY A 111 -11.41 16.06 4.70
C GLY A 111 -11.84 17.50 4.42
N ALA A 112 -11.23 18.14 3.41
CA ALA A 112 -11.59 19.49 2.98
C ALA A 112 -13.02 19.55 2.43
N ASN A 113 -13.40 18.60 1.54
CA ASN A 113 -14.74 18.51 0.97
C ASN A 113 -15.80 18.28 2.05
N PHE A 114 -15.51 17.43 3.02
CA PHE A 114 -16.41 17.19 4.15
C PHE A 114 -16.58 18.45 5.01
N SER A 115 -15.50 19.17 5.31
CA SER A 115 -15.54 20.41 6.07
C SER A 115 -16.37 21.50 5.37
N GLN A 116 -16.21 21.64 4.05
CA GLN A 116 -17.00 22.59 3.25
C GLN A 116 -18.49 22.24 3.27
N ALA A 117 -18.84 20.96 3.06
CA ALA A 117 -20.22 20.50 3.12
C ALA A 117 -20.85 20.71 4.51
N TRP A 118 -20.08 20.52 5.58
CA TRP A 118 -20.52 20.77 6.95
C TRP A 118 -20.78 22.27 7.20
N LEU A 119 -19.89 23.14 6.76
CA LEU A 119 -20.03 24.59 6.90
C LEU A 119 -21.25 25.12 6.13
N ALA A 120 -21.44 24.67 4.88
CA ALA A 120 -22.61 25.04 4.08
C ALA A 120 -23.92 24.66 4.79
N ALA A 121 -23.97 23.45 5.35
CA ALA A 121 -25.14 23.00 6.09
C ALA A 121 -25.41 23.79 7.37
N LYS A 122 -24.36 24.25 8.04
CA LYS A 122 -24.49 25.08 9.24
C LYS A 122 -25.11 26.44 8.88
N VAL A 123 -24.67 27.02 7.77
CA VAL A 123 -25.22 28.28 7.26
C VAL A 123 -26.70 28.14 6.89
N ASP A 124 -27.06 27.06 6.17
CA ASP A 124 -28.46 26.80 5.78
C ASP A 124 -29.38 26.56 6.99
N ALA A 125 -28.85 25.99 8.07
CA ALA A 125 -29.56 25.73 9.32
C ALA A 125 -29.66 26.96 10.23
N GLY A 126 -29.03 28.09 9.87
CA GLY A 126 -29.01 29.33 10.69
C GLY A 126 -28.31 29.17 12.03
N VAL A 127 -27.40 28.20 12.16
CA VAL A 127 -26.64 27.93 13.39
C VAL A 127 -25.32 28.69 13.32
N PRO A 128 -25.03 29.58 14.29
CA PRO A 128 -23.77 30.33 14.35
C PRO A 128 -22.53 29.44 14.56
#